data_12ca3d27ab94e99649335122884a922c
#
_entry.id   12ca3d27ab94e99649335122884a922c
#
_cell.length_a   1.000
_cell.length_b   1.000
_cell.length_c   1.000
_cell.angle_alpha   90.00
_cell.angle_beta   90.00
_cell.angle_gamma   90.00
#
_symmetry.space_group_name_H-M   'P 1'
#
loop_
_entity.id
_entity.type
_entity.pdbx_description
1 polymer ?
#
loop_
_entity_poly.entity_id
_entity_poly.type
_entity_poly.pdbx_seq_one_letter_code
_entity_poly.pdbx_strand_id
1 'polypeptide(L)'
;VTVDKEVNPRFESFLFDWDYKTYLLVGGYGSSKSYHIALKIILKCLREKRKVLVVREVFDTIRDSCYDLLVEILEELDLIGTSKHKVRCTTSPMTIKFPNGSKIIFKGMDKPTKLKSINGVSIVWLEECSEIKYAGYKELLGRLRHPTLSLHFILSTNPVGTENWVYQHFFKRIDEDGNEHVTLDDNLLYQRRTIVKHGVYYHHSVADDNLFLPQSYIETLDQMKEYDPDLYRIARLGRFGLNGRRVLPQFEVAKSHNEVLRAVQSIPAKFRFVGMDFGFEESYNAVVRLAVDDKNKYLYIYWEYYKNGMTDDKTAKELAKEGLDHEQIVADCEDPKAIAFYRQNGFRMRGCHKFPGSRLANTRKIKRFHKIICSPNCPNTIRELSTLIYAKDKQDRPIYDQFNIDPHTFSAIWYALDNYEVADVKEIPRNSRRGAA
;
A
#
# COMPACT_ATOMS: atom_id res chain seq x y z
N VAL A 1 -38.12 -22.06 1.71
CA VAL A 1 -37.85 -21.56 0.34
C VAL A 1 -36.58 -22.23 -0.13
N THR A 2 -36.72 -23.05 -1.17
CA THR A 2 -35.56 -23.61 -1.90
C THR A 2 -35.17 -22.55 -2.93
N VAL A 3 -33.92 -22.15 -2.95
CA VAL A 3 -33.37 -21.20 -3.91
C VAL A 3 -32.34 -21.96 -4.73
N ASP A 4 -32.53 -21.98 -6.03
CA ASP A 4 -31.59 -22.52 -7.00
C ASP A 4 -30.90 -21.34 -7.69
N LYS A 5 -29.58 -21.19 -7.47
CA LYS A 5 -28.81 -20.10 -8.01
C LYS A 5 -27.41 -20.56 -8.36
N GLU A 6 -27.02 -20.31 -9.59
CA GLU A 6 -25.66 -20.54 -10.05
C GLU A 6 -24.70 -19.52 -9.40
N VAL A 7 -23.57 -20.00 -8.91
CA VAL A 7 -22.56 -19.19 -8.24
C VAL A 7 -21.17 -19.50 -8.78
N ASN A 8 -20.26 -18.54 -8.66
CA ASN A 8 -18.88 -18.80 -9.05
C ASN A 8 -18.24 -19.83 -8.09
N PRO A 9 -17.68 -20.94 -8.61
CA PRO A 9 -17.12 -22.04 -7.79
C PRO A 9 -16.09 -21.54 -6.75
N ARG A 10 -15.38 -20.47 -7.09
CA ARG A 10 -14.39 -19.84 -6.19
C ARG A 10 -14.98 -19.41 -4.85
N PHE A 11 -16.27 -19.10 -4.79
CA PHE A 11 -16.96 -18.59 -3.61
C PHE A 11 -17.84 -19.64 -2.91
N GLU A 12 -17.95 -20.84 -3.41
CA GLU A 12 -18.85 -21.85 -2.87
C GLU A 12 -18.62 -22.13 -1.38
N SER A 13 -17.37 -22.40 -0.99
CA SER A 13 -17.00 -22.59 0.41
C SER A 13 -17.26 -21.35 1.27
N PHE A 14 -16.96 -20.16 0.74
CA PHE A 14 -17.19 -18.90 1.45
C PHE A 14 -18.66 -18.63 1.76
N LEU A 15 -19.57 -18.95 0.84
CA LEU A 15 -21.01 -18.65 1.00
C LEU A 15 -21.62 -19.28 2.24
N PHE A 16 -21.21 -20.48 2.61
CA PHE A 16 -21.79 -21.24 3.71
C PHE A 16 -20.93 -21.24 4.99
N ASP A 17 -19.69 -20.78 4.91
CA ASP A 17 -18.80 -20.68 6.06
C ASP A 17 -19.18 -19.48 6.94
N TRP A 18 -19.45 -19.75 8.23
CA TRP A 18 -19.73 -18.75 9.25
C TRP A 18 -18.93 -19.01 10.54
N ASP A 19 -17.79 -19.70 10.43
CA ASP A 19 -17.00 -20.14 11.57
C ASP A 19 -16.06 -19.05 12.10
N TYR A 20 -15.77 -18.02 11.29
CA TYR A 20 -14.83 -16.96 11.63
C TYR A 20 -15.52 -15.65 11.97
N LYS A 21 -14.88 -14.90 12.88
CA LYS A 21 -15.34 -13.55 13.23
C LYS A 21 -15.03 -12.55 12.11
N THR A 22 -13.92 -12.71 11.41
CA THR A 22 -13.47 -11.78 10.39
C THR A 22 -13.21 -12.50 9.06
N TYR A 23 -13.78 -11.95 7.99
CA TYR A 23 -13.59 -12.38 6.62
C TYR A 23 -12.99 -11.21 5.84
N LEU A 24 -11.83 -11.40 5.23
CA LEU A 24 -11.18 -10.42 4.36
C LEU A 24 -11.12 -10.95 2.93
N LEU A 25 -11.90 -10.33 2.03
CA LEU A 25 -11.92 -10.66 0.62
C LEU A 25 -11.09 -9.64 -0.15
N VAL A 26 -9.94 -10.07 -0.62
CA VAL A 26 -9.02 -9.29 -1.45
C VAL A 26 -9.15 -9.77 -2.88
N GLY A 27 -9.29 -8.87 -3.85
CA GLY A 27 -9.36 -9.33 -5.23
C GLY A 27 -9.40 -8.22 -6.26
N GLY A 28 -9.17 -8.58 -7.51
CA GLY A 28 -9.19 -7.67 -8.65
C GLY A 28 -10.58 -7.15 -9.01
N TYR A 29 -10.61 -6.31 -10.03
CA TYR A 29 -11.87 -5.79 -10.59
C TYR A 29 -12.65 -6.92 -11.23
N GLY A 30 -13.99 -6.86 -11.16
CA GLY A 30 -14.87 -7.86 -11.75
C GLY A 30 -14.81 -9.24 -11.10
N SER A 31 -14.08 -9.46 -10.02
CA SER A 31 -13.92 -10.77 -9.37
C SER A 31 -15.13 -11.25 -8.57
N SER A 32 -16.28 -10.57 -8.64
CA SER A 32 -17.57 -10.88 -8.01
C SER A 32 -17.60 -10.95 -6.48
N LYS A 33 -16.62 -10.35 -5.79
CA LYS A 33 -16.54 -10.30 -4.31
C LYS A 33 -17.84 -9.77 -3.68
N SER A 34 -18.24 -8.56 -4.07
CA SER A 34 -19.40 -7.85 -3.50
C SER A 34 -20.69 -8.60 -3.72
N TYR A 35 -20.86 -9.22 -4.91
CA TYR A 35 -22.01 -10.08 -5.23
C TYR A 35 -22.13 -11.26 -4.26
N HIS A 36 -21.02 -12.00 -4.04
CA HIS A 36 -21.05 -13.19 -3.17
C HIS A 36 -21.16 -12.82 -1.68
N ILE A 37 -20.65 -11.64 -1.26
CA ILE A 37 -20.89 -11.12 0.10
C ILE A 37 -22.38 -10.78 0.27
N ALA A 38 -22.99 -10.10 -0.69
CA ALA A 38 -24.41 -9.77 -0.67
C ALA A 38 -25.27 -11.03 -0.60
N LEU A 39 -25.00 -12.02 -1.45
CA LEU A 39 -25.70 -13.30 -1.46
C LEU A 39 -25.54 -14.06 -0.13
N LYS A 40 -24.30 -14.15 0.40
CA LYS A 40 -24.02 -14.74 1.72
C LYS A 40 -24.85 -14.10 2.84
N ILE A 41 -24.94 -12.78 2.85
CA ILE A 41 -25.73 -12.01 3.83
C ILE A 41 -27.22 -12.30 3.65
N ILE A 42 -27.74 -12.30 2.43
CA ILE A 42 -29.14 -12.62 2.15
C ILE A 42 -29.49 -14.03 2.65
N LEU A 43 -28.69 -15.02 2.30
CA LEU A 43 -28.90 -16.41 2.75
C LEU A 43 -28.91 -16.53 4.27
N LYS A 44 -28.01 -15.82 4.96
CA LYS A 44 -27.97 -15.78 6.43
C LYS A 44 -29.21 -15.11 7.02
N CYS A 45 -29.65 -13.98 6.46
CA CYS A 45 -30.85 -13.26 6.88
C CYS A 45 -32.14 -14.06 6.64
N LEU A 46 -32.20 -14.91 5.61
CA LEU A 46 -33.34 -15.81 5.37
C LEU A 46 -33.40 -16.95 6.39
N ARG A 47 -32.23 -17.49 6.76
CA ARG A 47 -32.11 -18.66 7.65
C ARG A 47 -32.37 -18.31 9.12
N GLU A 48 -31.90 -17.16 9.60
CA GLU A 48 -32.00 -16.75 11.00
C GLU A 48 -32.09 -15.22 11.15
N LYS A 49 -32.73 -14.78 12.22
CA LYS A 49 -32.88 -13.33 12.46
C LYS A 49 -31.55 -12.66 12.73
N ARG A 50 -31.16 -11.73 11.83
CA ARG A 50 -29.92 -10.97 11.91
C ARG A 50 -30.16 -9.47 11.73
N LYS A 51 -29.33 -8.66 12.38
CA LYS A 51 -29.19 -7.22 12.07
C LYS A 51 -27.82 -6.98 11.44
N VAL A 52 -27.85 -6.58 10.17
CA VAL A 52 -26.67 -6.34 9.34
C VAL A 52 -26.47 -4.84 9.17
N LEU A 53 -25.24 -4.40 9.31
CA LEU A 53 -24.81 -3.04 8.99
C LEU A 53 -23.87 -3.08 7.78
N VAL A 54 -24.29 -2.45 6.69
CA VAL A 54 -23.48 -2.27 5.47
C VAL A 54 -22.89 -0.87 5.51
N VAL A 55 -21.58 -0.78 5.29
CA VAL A 55 -20.82 0.47 5.42
C VAL A 55 -19.91 0.68 4.22
N ARG A 56 -19.83 1.92 3.76
CA ARG A 56 -18.83 2.43 2.82
C ARG A 56 -18.36 3.81 3.29
N GLU A 57 -17.25 4.33 2.74
CA GLU A 57 -16.75 5.67 3.12
C GLU A 57 -17.81 6.75 2.87
N VAL A 58 -18.37 6.82 1.65
CA VAL A 58 -19.36 7.82 1.26
C VAL A 58 -20.76 7.22 1.20
N PHE A 59 -21.73 7.83 1.92
CA PHE A 59 -23.09 7.30 2.00
C PHE A 59 -23.80 7.28 0.63
N ASP A 60 -23.62 8.30 -0.19
CA ASP A 60 -24.32 8.40 -1.47
C ASP A 60 -23.93 7.28 -2.45
N THR A 61 -22.67 6.77 -2.36
CA THR A 61 -22.22 5.66 -3.20
C THR A 61 -22.74 4.29 -2.74
N ILE A 62 -23.29 4.17 -1.53
CA ILE A 62 -23.83 2.90 -1.00
C ILE A 62 -25.08 2.48 -1.80
N ARG A 63 -25.89 3.45 -2.26
CA ARG A 63 -27.10 3.15 -3.01
C ARG A 63 -26.74 2.33 -4.25
N ASP A 64 -25.94 2.89 -5.12
CA ASP A 64 -25.64 2.35 -6.45
C ASP A 64 -24.71 1.13 -6.40
N SER A 65 -24.07 0.87 -5.25
CA SER A 65 -23.17 -0.26 -5.07
C SER A 65 -23.77 -1.42 -4.26
N CYS A 66 -23.99 -1.19 -2.95
CA CYS A 66 -24.40 -2.27 -2.05
C CYS A 66 -25.91 -2.47 -1.98
N TYR A 67 -26.69 -1.36 -1.97
CA TYR A 67 -28.14 -1.46 -1.81
C TYR A 67 -28.79 -2.02 -3.07
N ASP A 68 -28.51 -1.45 -4.24
CA ASP A 68 -29.09 -1.88 -5.50
C ASP A 68 -28.66 -3.33 -5.82
N LEU A 69 -27.39 -3.70 -5.55
CA LEU A 69 -26.92 -5.08 -5.68
C LEU A 69 -27.72 -6.08 -4.81
N LEU A 70 -27.98 -5.72 -3.55
CA LEU A 70 -28.80 -6.56 -2.65
C LEU A 70 -30.25 -6.66 -3.13
N VAL A 71 -30.82 -5.57 -3.64
CA VAL A 71 -32.17 -5.55 -4.19
C VAL A 71 -32.26 -6.41 -5.45
N GLU A 72 -31.30 -6.26 -6.37
CA GLU A 72 -31.21 -7.03 -7.61
C GLU A 72 -31.14 -8.54 -7.33
N ILE A 73 -30.28 -8.98 -6.40
CA ILE A 73 -30.23 -10.40 -6.00
C ILE A 73 -31.57 -10.87 -5.38
N LEU A 74 -32.21 -10.04 -4.57
CA LEU A 74 -33.51 -10.40 -3.97
C LEU A 74 -34.63 -10.47 -5.03
N GLU A 75 -34.59 -9.64 -6.06
CA GLU A 75 -35.51 -9.68 -7.22
C GLU A 75 -35.28 -10.94 -8.05
N GLU A 76 -34.03 -11.26 -8.39
CA GLU A 76 -33.65 -12.47 -9.10
C GLU A 76 -34.16 -13.77 -8.39
N LEU A 77 -34.19 -13.72 -7.05
CA LEU A 77 -34.68 -14.83 -6.23
C LEU A 77 -36.19 -14.77 -5.96
N ASP A 78 -36.93 -13.88 -6.60
CA ASP A 78 -38.35 -13.62 -6.36
C ASP A 78 -38.73 -13.45 -4.88
N LEU A 79 -37.89 -12.74 -4.12
CA LEU A 79 -38.08 -12.56 -2.69
C LEU A 79 -38.74 -11.23 -2.31
N ILE A 80 -38.79 -10.24 -3.21
CA ILE A 80 -39.38 -8.92 -2.96
C ILE A 80 -40.88 -8.91 -3.22
N GLY A 81 -41.63 -8.22 -2.36
CA GLY A 81 -43.06 -8.00 -2.57
C GLY A 81 -43.75 -7.34 -1.38
N THR A 82 -45.05 -7.11 -1.55
CA THR A 82 -45.91 -6.44 -0.55
C THR A 82 -46.51 -7.39 0.50
N SER A 83 -46.53 -8.68 0.22
CA SER A 83 -47.09 -9.65 1.17
C SER A 83 -46.23 -9.77 2.42
N LYS A 84 -46.83 -10.23 3.52
CA LYS A 84 -46.13 -10.42 4.81
C LYS A 84 -45.00 -11.46 4.77
N HIS A 85 -44.95 -12.27 3.74
CA HIS A 85 -43.94 -13.33 3.53
C HIS A 85 -42.81 -12.90 2.60
N LYS A 86 -42.86 -11.70 2.06
CA LYS A 86 -41.85 -11.14 1.14
C LYS A 86 -40.95 -10.13 1.83
N VAL A 87 -39.76 -9.94 1.28
CA VAL A 87 -38.78 -8.93 1.72
C VAL A 87 -39.26 -7.55 1.29
N ARG A 88 -39.07 -6.56 2.16
CA ARG A 88 -39.43 -5.18 1.89
C ARG A 88 -38.18 -4.32 1.80
N CYS A 89 -37.99 -3.65 0.69
CA CYS A 89 -36.91 -2.72 0.41
C CYS A 89 -37.42 -1.29 0.46
N THR A 90 -36.71 -0.39 1.16
CA THR A 90 -37.04 1.04 1.24
C THR A 90 -35.79 1.87 1.01
N THR A 91 -35.93 2.99 0.32
CA THR A 91 -34.82 3.91 -0.01
C THR A 91 -34.70 5.08 0.97
N SER A 92 -35.80 5.43 1.67
CA SER A 92 -35.83 6.51 2.67
C SER A 92 -36.66 6.11 3.91
N PRO A 93 -36.03 5.70 5.01
CA PRO A 93 -34.62 5.37 5.16
C PRO A 93 -34.22 4.11 4.37
N MET A 94 -33.00 4.10 3.87
CA MET A 94 -32.46 2.95 3.11
C MET A 94 -32.36 1.72 4.03
N THR A 95 -33.26 0.76 3.81
CA THR A 95 -33.31 -0.49 4.62
C THR A 95 -33.91 -1.65 3.86
N ILE A 96 -33.49 -2.87 4.18
CA ILE A 96 -34.07 -4.12 3.71
C ILE A 96 -34.57 -4.90 4.93
N LYS A 97 -35.86 -5.28 4.92
CA LYS A 97 -36.51 -5.98 6.06
C LYS A 97 -37.03 -7.34 5.57
N PHE A 98 -36.66 -8.37 6.28
CA PHE A 98 -37.07 -9.77 6.01
C PHE A 98 -38.29 -10.15 6.88
N PRO A 99 -39.08 -11.12 6.43
CA PRO A 99 -40.27 -11.59 7.17
C PRO A 99 -39.96 -12.11 8.56
N ASN A 100 -38.80 -12.74 8.78
CA ASN A 100 -38.34 -13.27 10.07
C ASN A 100 -37.83 -12.20 11.05
N GLY A 101 -37.88 -10.92 10.66
CA GLY A 101 -37.41 -9.78 11.45
C GLY A 101 -35.93 -9.46 11.27
N SER A 102 -35.23 -10.12 10.34
CA SER A 102 -33.89 -9.68 9.91
C SER A 102 -33.96 -8.31 9.25
N LYS A 103 -32.89 -7.51 9.43
CA LYS A 103 -32.84 -6.15 8.90
C LYS A 103 -31.43 -5.82 8.41
N ILE A 104 -31.31 -5.31 7.20
CA ILE A 104 -30.08 -4.69 6.67
C ILE A 104 -30.24 -3.18 6.71
N ILE A 105 -29.26 -2.49 7.26
CA ILE A 105 -29.17 -1.03 7.37
C ILE A 105 -27.88 -0.52 6.75
N PHE A 106 -27.89 0.68 6.20
CA PHE A 106 -26.80 1.24 5.42
C PHE A 106 -26.32 2.55 6.06
N LYS A 107 -25.01 2.75 6.15
CA LYS A 107 -24.38 3.95 6.72
C LYS A 107 -23.07 4.28 6.03
N GLY A 108 -22.84 5.59 5.81
CA GLY A 108 -21.52 6.10 5.40
C GLY A 108 -20.64 6.42 6.61
N MET A 109 -19.34 6.40 6.42
CA MET A 109 -18.34 6.81 7.40
C MET A 109 -18.08 8.33 7.36
N ASP A 110 -18.57 9.03 6.36
CA ASP A 110 -18.54 10.50 6.27
C ASP A 110 -19.17 11.21 7.47
N LYS A 111 -20.09 10.53 8.20
CA LYS A 111 -20.76 11.02 9.42
C LYS A 111 -20.68 9.98 10.55
N PRO A 112 -19.51 9.75 11.19
CA PRO A 112 -19.30 8.70 12.20
C PRO A 112 -20.23 8.81 13.41
N THR A 113 -20.68 10.02 13.75
CA THR A 113 -21.62 10.25 14.88
C THR A 113 -22.94 9.49 14.74
N LYS A 114 -23.40 9.24 13.52
CA LYS A 114 -24.62 8.47 13.25
C LYS A 114 -24.49 6.97 13.55
N LEU A 115 -23.28 6.47 13.70
CA LEU A 115 -23.04 5.07 14.08
C LEU A 115 -23.28 4.83 15.58
N LYS A 116 -23.12 5.87 16.42
CA LYS A 116 -23.19 5.74 17.89
C LYS A 116 -24.54 5.22 18.41
N SER A 117 -25.62 5.44 17.68
CA SER A 117 -26.98 5.00 18.05
C SER A 117 -27.35 3.58 17.59
N ILE A 118 -26.46 2.87 16.89
CA ILE A 118 -26.77 1.55 16.32
C ILE A 118 -26.43 0.45 17.33
N ASN A 119 -27.44 -0.32 17.71
CA ASN A 119 -27.32 -1.43 18.65
C ASN A 119 -27.78 -2.76 18.03
N GLY A 120 -27.31 -3.89 18.59
CA GLY A 120 -27.74 -5.23 18.21
C GLY A 120 -27.28 -5.68 16.82
N VAL A 121 -26.20 -5.11 16.30
CA VAL A 121 -25.59 -5.53 15.05
C VAL A 121 -24.81 -6.81 15.29
N SER A 122 -25.08 -7.83 14.47
CA SER A 122 -24.38 -9.12 14.51
C SER A 122 -23.51 -9.39 13.28
N ILE A 123 -23.74 -8.65 12.18
CA ILE A 123 -22.91 -8.72 10.97
C ILE A 123 -22.62 -7.30 10.52
N VAL A 124 -21.36 -7.00 10.24
CA VAL A 124 -20.91 -5.77 9.55
C VAL A 124 -20.30 -6.15 8.21
N TRP A 125 -20.77 -5.54 7.15
CA TRP A 125 -20.12 -5.59 5.83
C TRP A 125 -19.51 -4.23 5.53
N LEU A 126 -18.20 -4.21 5.41
CA LEU A 126 -17.41 -3.03 5.06
C LEU A 126 -16.93 -3.17 3.60
N GLU A 127 -17.63 -2.50 2.70
CA GLU A 127 -17.34 -2.50 1.27
C GLU A 127 -16.26 -1.48 0.95
N GLU A 128 -15.31 -1.85 0.09
CA GLU A 128 -14.13 -1.07 -0.28
C GLU A 128 -13.39 -0.53 0.95
N CYS A 129 -13.05 -1.44 1.87
CA CYS A 129 -12.52 -1.08 3.19
C CYS A 129 -11.23 -0.27 3.14
N SER A 130 -10.46 -0.36 2.06
CA SER A 130 -9.25 0.45 1.82
C SER A 130 -9.52 1.96 1.72
N GLU A 131 -10.73 2.37 1.35
CA GLU A 131 -11.12 3.79 1.27
C GLU A 131 -11.35 4.39 2.66
N ILE A 132 -11.73 3.58 3.65
CA ILE A 132 -12.07 4.02 5.00
C ILE A 132 -10.80 4.22 5.83
N LYS A 133 -10.77 5.26 6.67
CA LYS A 133 -9.67 5.48 7.61
C LYS A 133 -9.62 4.39 8.68
N TYR A 134 -8.42 3.99 9.12
CA TYR A 134 -8.24 2.96 10.16
C TYR A 134 -9.00 3.26 11.46
N ALA A 135 -9.11 4.53 11.85
CA ALA A 135 -9.93 4.95 13.00
C ALA A 135 -11.41 4.59 12.83
N GLY A 136 -11.94 4.70 11.59
CA GLY A 136 -13.31 4.28 11.28
C GLY A 136 -13.52 2.77 11.42
N TYR A 137 -12.57 1.97 10.95
CA TYR A 137 -12.59 0.52 11.16
C TYR A 137 -12.62 0.15 12.65
N LYS A 138 -11.78 0.78 13.48
CA LYS A 138 -11.76 0.57 14.93
C LYS A 138 -13.10 0.94 15.59
N GLU A 139 -13.73 2.03 15.17
CA GLU A 139 -15.07 2.41 15.66
C GLU A 139 -16.12 1.35 15.31
N LEU A 140 -16.10 0.80 14.10
CA LEU A 140 -17.03 -0.26 13.67
C LEU A 140 -16.84 -1.56 14.43
N LEU A 141 -15.62 -1.93 14.82
CA LEU A 141 -15.37 -3.09 15.69
C LEU A 141 -16.12 -2.98 17.02
N GLY A 142 -16.21 -1.78 17.59
CA GLY A 142 -16.98 -1.49 18.80
C GLY A 142 -18.49 -1.56 18.61
N ARG A 143 -19.00 -1.50 17.37
CA ARG A 143 -20.44 -1.59 17.05
C ARG A 143 -20.90 -3.01 16.80
N LEU A 144 -20.00 -3.91 16.46
CA LEU A 144 -20.30 -5.33 16.26
C LEU A 144 -20.47 -5.99 17.63
N ARG A 145 -21.70 -5.94 18.14
CA ARG A 145 -22.07 -6.52 19.45
C ARG A 145 -23.51 -7.03 19.44
N HIS A 146 -23.67 -8.24 19.87
CA HIS A 146 -24.96 -8.88 20.09
C HIS A 146 -24.83 -9.85 21.29
N PRO A 147 -25.80 -9.94 22.19
CA PRO A 147 -25.63 -10.72 23.41
C PRO A 147 -25.58 -12.24 23.20
N THR A 148 -26.21 -12.74 22.14
CA THR A 148 -26.39 -14.19 21.94
C THR A 148 -26.03 -14.71 20.57
N LEU A 149 -25.94 -13.85 19.54
CA LEU A 149 -25.62 -14.27 18.18
C LEU A 149 -24.12 -14.22 17.91
N SER A 150 -23.64 -15.11 17.03
CA SER A 150 -22.28 -15.04 16.48
C SER A 150 -22.08 -13.71 15.75
N LEU A 151 -20.88 -13.18 15.89
CA LEU A 151 -20.49 -11.86 15.36
C LEU A 151 -19.58 -12.03 14.15
N HIS A 152 -19.91 -11.36 13.05
CA HIS A 152 -19.13 -11.47 11.81
C HIS A 152 -18.84 -10.09 11.21
N PHE A 153 -17.58 -9.90 10.85
CA PHE A 153 -17.08 -8.73 10.16
C PHE A 153 -16.58 -9.16 8.79
N ILE A 154 -17.24 -8.70 7.74
CA ILE A 154 -16.88 -9.04 6.34
C ILE A 154 -16.32 -7.78 5.68
N LEU A 155 -15.10 -7.86 5.20
CA LEU A 155 -14.40 -6.77 4.52
C LEU A 155 -14.13 -7.17 3.08
N SER A 156 -14.41 -6.29 2.16
CA SER A 156 -14.02 -6.40 0.75
C SER A 156 -13.09 -5.25 0.37
N THR A 157 -12.10 -5.55 -0.45
CA THR A 157 -11.19 -4.54 -0.98
C THR A 157 -10.58 -4.96 -2.30
N ASN A 158 -10.36 -3.99 -3.17
CA ASN A 158 -9.33 -4.11 -4.17
C ASN A 158 -7.97 -3.86 -3.49
N PRO A 159 -6.93 -4.64 -3.78
CA PRO A 159 -5.63 -4.48 -3.14
C PRO A 159 -4.93 -3.23 -3.65
N VAL A 160 -5.03 -2.16 -2.88
CA VAL A 160 -4.32 -0.90 -3.13
C VAL A 160 -2.87 -0.98 -2.65
N GLY A 161 -2.23 0.13 -2.34
CA GLY A 161 -0.84 0.16 -1.88
C GLY A 161 -0.59 -0.60 -0.57
N THR A 162 0.60 -1.14 -0.41
CA THR A 162 1.04 -1.82 0.81
C THR A 162 1.17 -0.89 2.02
N GLU A 163 1.16 0.43 1.80
CA GLU A 163 1.09 1.47 2.82
C GLU A 163 -0.33 1.61 3.43
N ASN A 164 -1.36 1.08 2.75
CA ASN A 164 -2.73 1.14 3.24
C ASN A 164 -2.91 0.32 4.53
N TRP A 165 -3.74 0.83 5.44
CA TRP A 165 -3.99 0.20 6.74
C TRP A 165 -4.49 -1.24 6.63
N VAL A 166 -5.19 -1.61 5.55
CA VAL A 166 -5.66 -2.98 5.33
C VAL A 166 -4.48 -3.93 5.23
N TYR A 167 -3.46 -3.56 4.44
CA TYR A 167 -2.23 -4.35 4.36
C TYR A 167 -1.47 -4.34 5.68
N GLN A 168 -1.29 -3.17 6.28
CA GLN A 168 -0.56 -3.01 7.54
C GLN A 168 -1.22 -3.76 8.71
N HIS A 169 -2.54 -3.86 8.74
CA HIS A 169 -3.27 -4.53 9.82
C HIS A 169 -3.37 -6.05 9.62
N PHE A 170 -3.60 -6.52 8.39
CA PHE A 170 -3.89 -7.92 8.12
C PHE A 170 -2.69 -8.74 7.65
N PHE A 171 -1.72 -8.12 6.99
CA PHE A 171 -0.57 -8.81 6.41
C PHE A 171 0.75 -8.51 7.13
N LYS A 172 0.81 -7.37 7.83
CA LYS A 172 1.97 -6.96 8.64
C LYS A 172 1.54 -6.66 10.08
N ARG A 173 2.51 -6.68 10.99
CA ARG A 173 2.37 -6.17 12.36
C ARG A 173 3.65 -5.42 12.70
N ILE A 174 3.51 -4.25 13.30
CA ILE A 174 4.62 -3.52 13.90
C ILE A 174 4.55 -3.79 15.39
N ASP A 175 5.64 -4.26 16.00
CA ASP A 175 5.74 -4.47 17.45
C ASP A 175 6.02 -3.14 18.19
N GLU A 176 6.09 -3.20 19.53
CA GLU A 176 6.33 -2.04 20.40
C GLU A 176 7.72 -1.42 20.18
N ASP A 177 8.67 -2.19 19.65
CA ASP A 177 10.04 -1.76 19.33
C ASP A 177 10.16 -1.20 17.91
N GLY A 178 9.06 -1.16 17.14
CA GLY A 178 9.02 -0.66 15.78
C GLY A 178 9.44 -1.68 14.72
N ASN A 179 9.66 -2.96 15.08
CA ASN A 179 10.01 -3.98 14.12
C ASN A 179 8.79 -4.48 13.34
N GLU A 180 8.92 -4.62 12.03
CA GLU A 180 7.89 -5.19 11.18
C GLU A 180 7.90 -6.73 11.23
N HIS A 181 6.77 -7.32 11.54
CA HIS A 181 6.54 -8.76 11.46
C HIS A 181 5.51 -9.08 10.38
N VAL A 182 5.81 -10.05 9.53
CA VAL A 182 4.86 -10.55 8.54
C VAL A 182 3.82 -11.42 9.25
N THR A 183 2.59 -10.92 9.35
CA THR A 183 1.46 -11.67 9.91
C THR A 183 1.01 -12.76 8.93
N LEU A 184 0.88 -12.41 7.65
CA LEU A 184 0.57 -13.30 6.54
C LEU A 184 1.32 -12.83 5.29
N ASP A 185 2.11 -13.72 4.68
CA ASP A 185 2.67 -13.46 3.35
C ASP A 185 1.54 -13.43 2.31
N ASP A 186 1.35 -12.29 1.66
CA ASP A 186 0.32 -12.11 0.64
C ASP A 186 0.58 -12.98 -0.60
N ASN A 187 1.84 -13.31 -0.94
CA ASN A 187 2.13 -14.26 -2.02
C ASN A 187 1.59 -15.66 -1.71
N LEU A 188 1.61 -16.06 -0.44
CA LEU A 188 1.01 -17.32 -0.02
C LEU A 188 -0.52 -17.30 -0.21
N LEU A 189 -1.17 -16.17 0.08
CA LEU A 189 -2.61 -15.99 -0.18
C LEU A 189 -2.91 -16.09 -1.69
N TYR A 190 -2.11 -15.48 -2.55
CA TYR A 190 -2.30 -15.55 -4.01
C TYR A 190 -2.13 -16.96 -4.56
N GLN A 191 -1.24 -17.75 -3.97
CA GLN A 191 -1.03 -19.16 -4.36
C GLN A 191 -2.16 -20.08 -3.86
N ARG A 192 -2.51 -19.98 -2.57
CA ARG A 192 -3.50 -20.85 -1.94
C ARG A 192 -4.93 -20.38 -2.14
N ARG A 193 -5.13 -19.13 -2.49
CA ARG A 193 -6.40 -18.48 -2.77
C ARG A 193 -7.35 -18.36 -1.58
N THR A 194 -7.24 -19.22 -0.59
CA THR A 194 -7.95 -19.17 0.70
C THR A 194 -7.01 -19.60 1.81
N ILE A 195 -6.95 -18.81 2.88
CA ILE A 195 -6.14 -19.11 4.07
C ILE A 195 -6.94 -18.70 5.30
N VAL A 196 -6.86 -19.51 6.34
CA VAL A 196 -7.32 -19.13 7.68
C VAL A 196 -6.09 -18.95 8.57
N LYS A 197 -5.95 -17.77 9.15
CA LYS A 197 -4.85 -17.48 10.08
C LYS A 197 -5.28 -16.48 11.15
N HIS A 198 -4.90 -16.73 12.39
CA HIS A 198 -5.26 -15.88 13.56
C HIS A 198 -6.76 -15.53 13.66
N GLY A 199 -7.64 -16.47 13.31
CA GLY A 199 -9.10 -16.28 13.37
C GLY A 199 -9.67 -15.42 12.23
N VAL A 200 -8.86 -15.08 11.23
CA VAL A 200 -9.29 -14.37 10.02
C VAL A 200 -9.33 -15.33 8.84
N TYR A 201 -10.44 -15.31 8.12
CA TYR A 201 -10.61 -15.98 6.83
C TYR A 201 -10.20 -15.04 5.71
N TYR A 202 -9.11 -15.36 5.04
CA TYR A 202 -8.60 -14.61 3.89
C TYR A 202 -9.05 -15.28 2.59
N HIS A 203 -9.58 -14.49 1.67
CA HIS A 203 -10.02 -14.95 0.36
C HIS A 203 -9.41 -14.07 -0.73
N HIS A 204 -8.89 -14.70 -1.78
CA HIS A 204 -8.37 -14.00 -2.96
C HIS A 204 -9.15 -14.42 -4.20
N SER A 205 -9.57 -13.45 -5.02
CA SER A 205 -10.29 -13.66 -6.27
C SER A 205 -9.86 -12.67 -7.37
N VAL A 206 -9.97 -13.10 -8.60
CA VAL A 206 -9.63 -12.33 -9.81
C VAL A 206 -10.75 -12.43 -10.85
N ALA A 207 -10.68 -11.66 -11.93
CA ALA A 207 -11.69 -11.65 -12.98
C ALA A 207 -11.97 -13.05 -13.57
N ASP A 208 -10.93 -13.88 -13.71
CA ASP A 208 -11.08 -15.26 -14.24
C ASP A 208 -11.95 -16.18 -13.35
N ASP A 209 -12.12 -15.83 -12.07
CA ASP A 209 -13.00 -16.58 -11.16
C ASP A 209 -14.49 -16.25 -11.38
N ASN A 210 -14.79 -15.24 -12.19
CA ASN A 210 -16.15 -14.80 -12.46
C ASN A 210 -16.62 -15.29 -13.83
N LEU A 211 -17.35 -16.40 -13.84
CA LEU A 211 -17.86 -17.06 -15.04
C LEU A 211 -18.89 -16.23 -15.83
N PHE A 212 -19.42 -15.18 -15.22
CA PHE A 212 -20.45 -14.31 -15.81
C PHE A 212 -19.87 -13.06 -16.47
N LEU A 213 -18.53 -12.87 -16.43
CA LEU A 213 -17.89 -11.73 -17.10
C LEU A 213 -17.74 -11.99 -18.61
N PRO A 214 -18.01 -10.97 -19.44
CA PRO A 214 -17.68 -11.06 -20.86
C PRO A 214 -16.16 -11.10 -21.06
N GLN A 215 -15.73 -11.91 -22.03
CA GLN A 215 -14.30 -12.04 -22.37
C GLN A 215 -13.65 -10.71 -22.73
N SER A 216 -14.38 -9.81 -23.39
CA SER A 216 -13.91 -8.46 -23.73
C SER A 216 -13.53 -7.61 -22.51
N TYR A 217 -14.18 -7.83 -21.34
CA TYR A 217 -13.80 -7.15 -20.10
C TYR A 217 -12.46 -7.66 -19.58
N ILE A 218 -12.21 -8.97 -19.63
CA ILE A 218 -10.94 -9.58 -19.24
C ILE A 218 -9.80 -9.05 -20.14
N GLU A 219 -10.04 -8.99 -21.46
CA GLU A 219 -9.09 -8.42 -22.42
C GLU A 219 -8.76 -6.96 -22.14
N THR A 220 -9.76 -6.16 -21.73
CA THR A 220 -9.54 -4.77 -21.30
C THR A 220 -8.63 -4.69 -20.07
N LEU A 221 -8.80 -5.59 -19.10
CA LEU A 221 -7.90 -5.64 -17.94
C LEU A 221 -6.48 -6.10 -18.34
N ASP A 222 -6.35 -7.02 -19.28
CA ASP A 222 -5.06 -7.52 -19.75
C ASP A 222 -4.26 -6.44 -20.49
N GLN A 223 -4.92 -5.56 -21.25
CA GLN A 223 -4.30 -4.42 -21.92
C GLN A 223 -3.67 -3.42 -20.95
N MET A 224 -4.15 -3.33 -19.68
CA MET A 224 -3.54 -2.47 -18.66
C MET A 224 -2.07 -2.77 -18.43
N LYS A 225 -1.63 -4.01 -18.68
CA LYS A 225 -0.23 -4.41 -18.52
C LYS A 225 0.74 -3.57 -19.35
N GLU A 226 0.30 -3.07 -20.51
CA GLU A 226 1.15 -2.32 -21.44
C GLU A 226 1.32 -0.85 -21.03
N TYR A 227 0.27 -0.23 -20.48
CA TYR A 227 0.29 1.20 -20.17
C TYR A 227 0.32 1.53 -18.67
N ASP A 228 -0.16 0.63 -17.80
CA ASP A 228 -0.14 0.80 -16.33
C ASP A 228 0.06 -0.55 -15.61
N PRO A 229 1.30 -1.04 -15.51
CA PRO A 229 1.61 -2.33 -14.85
C PRO A 229 1.20 -2.38 -13.37
N ASP A 230 1.17 -1.24 -12.67
CA ASP A 230 0.77 -1.19 -11.26
C ASP A 230 -0.77 -1.33 -11.14
N LEU A 231 -1.53 -0.65 -12.01
CA LEU A 231 -2.98 -0.84 -12.09
C LEU A 231 -3.32 -2.26 -12.55
N TYR A 232 -2.59 -2.84 -13.52
CA TYR A 232 -2.75 -4.23 -13.94
C TYR A 232 -2.60 -5.20 -12.76
N ARG A 233 -1.59 -4.98 -11.91
CA ARG A 233 -1.37 -5.79 -10.70
C ARG A 233 -2.56 -5.74 -9.75
N ILE A 234 -3.14 -4.58 -9.53
CA ILE A 234 -4.30 -4.36 -8.66
C ILE A 234 -5.57 -4.91 -9.32
N ALA A 235 -5.88 -4.42 -10.50
CA ALA A 235 -7.17 -4.66 -11.16
C ALA A 235 -7.28 -6.09 -11.71
N ARG A 236 -6.25 -6.55 -12.43
CA ARG A 236 -6.28 -7.84 -13.12
C ARG A 236 -5.84 -8.99 -12.22
N LEU A 237 -4.72 -8.82 -11.50
CA LEU A 237 -4.14 -9.88 -10.68
C LEU A 237 -4.66 -9.88 -9.23
N GLY A 238 -5.38 -8.86 -8.80
CA GLY A 238 -5.88 -8.74 -7.43
C GLY A 238 -4.77 -8.77 -6.38
N ARG A 239 -3.60 -8.20 -6.67
CA ARG A 239 -2.42 -8.24 -5.81
C ARG A 239 -2.08 -6.85 -5.28
N PHE A 240 -1.69 -6.77 -4.01
CA PHE A 240 -1.18 -5.55 -3.43
C PHE A 240 0.03 -5.02 -4.21
N GLY A 241 0.12 -3.70 -4.33
CA GLY A 241 1.16 -3.03 -5.06
C GLY A 241 1.20 -1.55 -4.73
N LEU A 242 1.96 -0.79 -5.47
CA LEU A 242 1.97 0.66 -5.34
C LEU A 242 0.83 1.25 -6.19
N ASN A 243 -0.04 2.01 -5.55
CA ASN A 243 -1.08 2.76 -6.27
C ASN A 243 -0.57 4.15 -6.61
N GLY A 244 0.19 4.25 -7.70
CA GLY A 244 0.74 5.50 -8.18
C GLY A 244 2.01 5.32 -8.98
N ARG A 245 2.44 6.39 -9.64
CA ARG A 245 3.66 6.37 -10.45
C ARG A 245 4.90 6.30 -9.56
N ARG A 246 5.65 5.20 -9.66
CA ARG A 246 6.92 5.03 -8.95
C ARG A 246 7.89 6.15 -9.29
N VAL A 247 8.58 6.63 -8.26
CA VAL A 247 9.66 7.60 -8.44
C VAL A 247 10.88 6.91 -9.05
N LEU A 248 11.22 5.69 -8.57
CA LEU A 248 12.40 4.93 -8.95
C LEU A 248 12.01 3.52 -9.45
N PRO A 249 11.50 3.38 -10.70
CA PRO A 249 11.13 2.08 -11.24
C PRO A 249 12.32 1.12 -11.43
N GLN A 250 13.55 1.65 -11.55
CA GLN A 250 14.81 0.90 -11.69
C GLN A 250 15.42 0.45 -10.35
N PHE A 251 14.71 0.64 -9.23
CA PHE A 251 15.15 0.19 -7.91
C PHE A 251 14.97 -1.32 -7.77
N GLU A 252 16.03 -2.00 -7.30
CA GLU A 252 16.02 -3.44 -7.03
C GLU A 252 16.79 -3.77 -5.76
N VAL A 253 16.38 -4.84 -5.08
CA VAL A 253 17.10 -5.37 -3.91
C VAL A 253 17.99 -6.51 -4.36
N ALA A 254 19.27 -6.47 -3.98
CA ALA A 254 20.23 -7.52 -4.31
C ALA A 254 19.88 -8.84 -3.60
N LYS A 255 20.30 -9.96 -4.17
CA LYS A 255 20.08 -11.29 -3.58
C LYS A 255 20.81 -11.48 -2.26
N SER A 256 21.95 -10.82 -2.09
CA SER A 256 22.72 -10.88 -0.83
C SER A 256 23.57 -9.62 -0.62
N HIS A 257 23.87 -9.33 0.66
CA HIS A 257 24.79 -8.25 1.02
C HIS A 257 26.18 -8.43 0.42
N ASN A 258 26.70 -9.67 0.39
CA ASN A 258 28.01 -9.96 -0.16
C ASN A 258 28.11 -9.71 -1.66
N GLU A 259 27.03 -9.84 -2.42
CA GLU A 259 26.97 -9.47 -3.83
C GLU A 259 27.23 -7.96 -4.00
N VAL A 260 26.54 -7.14 -3.20
CA VAL A 260 26.70 -5.69 -3.22
C VAL A 260 28.12 -5.29 -2.79
N LEU A 261 28.66 -5.88 -1.72
CA LEU A 261 30.00 -5.57 -1.23
C LEU A 261 31.09 -5.88 -2.27
N ARG A 262 30.98 -7.00 -2.99
CA ARG A 262 31.92 -7.33 -4.08
C ARG A 262 31.89 -6.27 -5.18
N ALA A 263 30.69 -5.81 -5.59
CA ALA A 263 30.56 -4.74 -6.55
C ALA A 263 31.18 -3.43 -6.03
N VAL A 264 30.88 -3.05 -4.79
CA VAL A 264 31.43 -1.84 -4.16
C VAL A 264 32.95 -1.89 -4.02
N GLN A 265 33.54 -3.04 -3.72
CA GLN A 265 35.01 -3.20 -3.61
C GLN A 265 35.72 -2.89 -4.91
N SER A 266 35.11 -3.19 -6.07
CA SER A 266 35.66 -2.89 -7.40
C SER A 266 35.53 -1.42 -7.80
N ILE A 267 34.70 -0.62 -7.08
CA ILE A 267 34.46 0.79 -7.39
C ILE A 267 35.54 1.66 -6.69
N PRO A 268 36.21 2.57 -7.43
CA PRO A 268 37.20 3.47 -6.86
C PRO A 268 36.63 4.33 -5.72
N ALA A 269 37.46 4.64 -4.69
CA ALA A 269 37.04 5.40 -3.52
C ALA A 269 36.39 6.78 -3.86
N LYS A 270 36.87 7.43 -4.93
CA LYS A 270 36.30 8.71 -5.41
C LYS A 270 34.83 8.65 -5.82
N PHE A 271 34.31 7.45 -6.07
CA PHE A 271 32.89 7.20 -6.39
C PHE A 271 32.13 6.55 -5.24
N ARG A 272 32.64 6.63 -4.01
CA ARG A 272 31.95 6.23 -2.79
C ARG A 272 31.54 7.48 -2.03
N PHE A 273 30.32 7.53 -1.56
CA PHE A 273 29.70 8.70 -0.99
C PHE A 273 28.95 8.35 0.28
N VAL A 274 28.87 9.33 1.19
CA VAL A 274 28.02 9.24 2.39
C VAL A 274 27.12 10.45 2.45
N GLY A 275 25.83 10.22 2.67
CA GLY A 275 24.85 11.27 2.87
C GLY A 275 24.11 11.13 4.18
N MET A 276 23.72 12.26 4.76
CA MET A 276 22.99 12.31 6.01
C MET A 276 21.81 13.26 5.92
N ASP A 277 20.63 12.78 6.31
CA ASP A 277 19.44 13.57 6.55
C ASP A 277 19.20 13.67 8.05
N PHE A 278 19.10 14.90 8.58
CA PHE A 278 18.92 15.13 10.01
C PHE A 278 17.45 14.99 10.40
N GLY A 279 17.19 14.34 11.54
CA GLY A 279 15.87 14.25 12.15
C GLY A 279 15.96 14.15 13.66
N PHE A 280 14.87 14.52 14.34
CA PHE A 280 14.73 14.44 15.79
C PHE A 280 13.28 14.13 16.16
N GLU A 281 13.02 13.53 17.33
CA GLU A 281 11.70 13.14 17.86
C GLU A 281 10.76 12.43 16.86
N GLU A 282 10.03 13.18 16.05
CA GLU A 282 9.09 12.64 15.06
C GLU A 282 9.74 12.30 13.70
N SER A 283 11.01 12.67 13.52
CA SER A 283 11.79 12.44 12.29
C SER A 283 13.02 11.58 12.55
N TYR A 284 13.57 10.97 11.50
CA TYR A 284 14.68 10.02 11.60
C TYR A 284 16.00 10.64 11.16
N ASN A 285 17.07 10.44 11.95
CA ASN A 285 18.43 10.59 11.45
C ASN A 285 18.71 9.44 10.48
N ALA A 286 18.84 9.74 9.20
CA ALA A 286 19.13 8.77 8.16
C ALA A 286 20.52 9.01 7.56
N VAL A 287 21.38 7.99 7.59
CA VAL A 287 22.71 8.04 6.95
C VAL A 287 22.84 6.87 6.01
N VAL A 288 23.32 7.09 4.79
CA VAL A 288 23.52 6.04 3.79
C VAL A 288 24.94 6.08 3.22
N ARG A 289 25.54 4.90 3.01
CA ARG A 289 26.76 4.73 2.23
C ARG A 289 26.42 4.24 0.83
N LEU A 290 26.94 4.94 -0.16
CA LEU A 290 26.68 4.72 -1.58
C LEU A 290 27.99 4.45 -2.34
N ALA A 291 27.88 3.70 -3.42
CA ALA A 291 28.94 3.59 -4.43
C ALA A 291 28.32 3.67 -5.84
N VAL A 292 29.00 4.37 -6.72
CA VAL A 292 28.56 4.58 -8.12
C VAL A 292 29.49 3.87 -9.06
N ASP A 293 28.96 2.91 -9.82
CA ASP A 293 29.60 2.42 -11.02
C ASP A 293 29.35 3.42 -12.15
N ASP A 294 30.32 4.31 -12.34
CA ASP A 294 30.22 5.41 -13.28
C ASP A 294 30.18 4.94 -14.76
N LYS A 295 30.71 3.76 -15.03
CA LYS A 295 30.71 3.18 -16.38
C LYS A 295 29.32 2.66 -16.76
N ASN A 296 28.69 1.89 -15.89
CA ASN A 296 27.41 1.25 -16.14
C ASN A 296 26.22 2.12 -15.68
N LYS A 297 26.49 3.23 -14.96
CA LYS A 297 25.48 4.08 -14.32
C LYS A 297 24.61 3.29 -13.33
N TYR A 298 25.26 2.45 -12.51
CA TYR A 298 24.62 1.75 -11.42
C TYR A 298 24.93 2.43 -10.10
N LEU A 299 23.90 2.59 -9.25
CA LEU A 299 24.02 3.10 -7.89
C LEU A 299 23.86 1.92 -6.93
N TYR A 300 24.85 1.69 -6.07
CA TYR A 300 24.82 0.69 -5.01
C TYR A 300 24.63 1.35 -3.67
N ILE A 301 23.65 0.87 -2.88
CA ILE A 301 23.41 1.29 -1.49
C ILE A 301 23.78 0.09 -0.62
N TYR A 302 24.81 0.21 0.23
CA TYR A 302 25.38 -0.94 0.89
C TYR A 302 25.40 -0.88 2.41
N TRP A 303 25.03 0.29 3.01
CA TRP A 303 24.92 0.47 4.44
C TRP A 303 23.95 1.62 4.76
N GLU A 304 23.22 1.49 5.88
CA GLU A 304 22.35 2.53 6.41
C GLU A 304 22.44 2.64 7.92
N TYR A 305 22.20 3.85 8.43
CA TYR A 305 21.84 4.15 9.80
C TYR A 305 20.47 4.85 9.75
N TYR A 306 19.53 4.40 10.61
CA TYR A 306 18.18 4.94 10.60
C TYR A 306 17.59 4.88 12.00
N LYS A 307 17.60 6.02 12.73
CA LYS A 307 17.09 6.10 14.10
C LYS A 307 16.41 7.43 14.36
N ASN A 308 15.35 7.42 15.18
CA ASN A 308 14.69 8.62 15.70
C ASN A 308 14.98 8.82 17.19
N GLY A 309 14.62 9.98 17.73
CA GLY A 309 14.79 10.30 19.15
C GLY A 309 16.25 10.34 19.64
N MET A 310 17.22 10.39 18.71
CA MET A 310 18.64 10.39 19.00
C MET A 310 19.19 11.84 18.99
N THR A 311 19.84 12.22 20.06
CA THR A 311 20.61 13.48 20.10
C THR A 311 21.87 13.38 19.25
N ASP A 312 22.39 14.54 18.78
CA ASP A 312 23.58 14.57 17.91
C ASP A 312 24.80 13.92 18.55
N ASP A 313 25.00 14.05 19.87
CA ASP A 313 26.12 13.43 20.59
C ASP A 313 26.03 11.89 20.60
N LYS A 314 24.83 11.33 20.75
CA LYS A 314 24.62 9.88 20.69
C LYS A 314 24.78 9.37 19.27
N THR A 315 24.21 10.06 18.30
CA THR A 315 24.35 9.73 16.88
C THR A 315 25.81 9.80 16.46
N ALA A 316 26.56 10.85 16.80
CA ALA A 316 27.99 10.96 16.48
C ALA A 316 28.80 9.80 17.06
N LYS A 317 28.55 9.40 18.31
CA LYS A 317 29.23 8.23 18.93
C LYS A 317 28.95 6.91 18.19
N GLU A 318 27.73 6.72 17.71
CA GLU A 318 27.40 5.52 16.94
C GLU A 318 28.04 5.55 15.55
N LEU A 319 27.97 6.68 14.85
CA LEU A 319 28.58 6.85 13.53
C LEU A 319 30.11 6.70 13.57
N ALA A 320 30.77 7.18 14.63
CA ALA A 320 32.21 7.02 14.82
C ALA A 320 32.63 5.56 15.01
N LYS A 321 31.80 4.73 15.67
CA LYS A 321 32.05 3.28 15.79
C LYS A 321 32.05 2.58 14.42
N GLU A 322 31.30 3.10 13.47
CA GLU A 322 31.23 2.62 12.09
C GLU A 322 32.30 3.26 11.18
N GLY A 323 33.20 4.09 11.73
CA GLY A 323 34.29 4.74 11.02
C GLY A 323 33.88 5.90 10.11
N LEU A 324 32.68 6.46 10.29
CA LEU A 324 32.18 7.55 9.46
C LEU A 324 32.85 8.91 9.75
N ASP A 325 33.56 9.04 10.87
CA ASP A 325 34.42 10.19 11.18
C ASP A 325 35.60 10.34 10.20
N HIS A 326 35.99 9.24 9.54
CA HIS A 326 37.05 9.25 8.53
C HIS A 326 36.53 9.47 7.10
N GLU A 327 35.22 9.44 6.89
CA GLU A 327 34.59 9.61 5.56
C GLU A 327 34.04 11.02 5.38
N GLN A 328 34.00 11.51 4.13
CA GLN A 328 33.36 12.76 3.81
C GLN A 328 31.83 12.58 3.80
N ILE A 329 31.15 13.19 4.78
CA ILE A 329 29.69 13.18 4.88
C ILE A 329 29.12 14.47 4.28
N VAL A 330 28.13 14.35 3.41
CA VAL A 330 27.32 15.48 2.92
C VAL A 330 25.95 15.40 3.59
N ALA A 331 25.62 16.44 4.34
CA ALA A 331 24.40 16.48 5.14
C ALA A 331 23.43 17.55 4.65
N ASP A 332 22.21 17.53 5.15
CA ASP A 332 21.25 18.60 4.96
C ASP A 332 21.88 19.95 5.40
N CYS A 333 21.75 20.96 4.55
CA CYS A 333 22.29 22.31 4.87
C CYS A 333 21.33 23.17 5.72
N GLU A 334 20.11 22.71 5.99
CA GLU A 334 19.12 23.46 6.75
C GLU A 334 19.44 23.47 8.26
N ASP A 335 20.29 22.55 8.74
CA ASP A 335 20.79 22.56 10.12
C ASP A 335 22.32 22.82 10.19
N PRO A 336 22.75 24.07 10.06
CA PRO A 336 24.16 24.43 10.16
C PRO A 336 24.76 24.23 11.58
N LYS A 337 23.90 24.14 12.61
CA LYS A 337 24.36 23.93 14.00
C LYS A 337 24.75 22.45 14.17
N ALA A 338 23.94 21.52 13.67
CA ALA A 338 24.27 20.11 13.66
C ALA A 338 25.59 19.87 12.88
N ILE A 339 25.72 20.43 11.67
CA ILE A 339 26.96 20.32 10.89
C ILE A 339 28.18 20.84 11.67
N ALA A 340 28.07 21.99 12.35
CA ALA A 340 29.14 22.53 13.17
C ALA A 340 29.47 21.60 14.33
N PHE A 341 28.48 21.04 15.00
CA PHE A 341 28.67 20.08 16.09
C PHE A 341 29.46 18.84 15.62
N TYR A 342 29.06 18.21 14.50
CA TYR A 342 29.77 17.03 13.95
C TYR A 342 31.23 17.38 13.59
N ARG A 343 31.50 18.55 12.98
CA ARG A 343 32.85 19.01 12.68
C ARG A 343 33.72 19.19 13.93
N GLN A 344 33.15 19.77 15.00
CA GLN A 344 33.86 19.94 16.29
C GLN A 344 34.18 18.60 16.95
N ASN A 345 33.38 17.55 16.63
CA ASN A 345 33.60 16.19 17.11
C ASN A 345 34.41 15.31 16.13
N GLY A 346 35.13 15.90 15.18
CA GLY A 346 36.09 15.22 14.32
C GLY A 346 35.58 14.69 12.99
N PHE A 347 34.28 14.89 12.69
CA PHE A 347 33.70 14.42 11.43
C PHE A 347 34.05 15.34 10.25
N ARG A 348 34.32 14.75 9.11
CA ARG A 348 34.47 15.46 7.82
C ARG A 348 33.09 15.69 7.20
N MET A 349 32.35 16.68 7.71
CA MET A 349 30.97 16.94 7.27
C MET A 349 30.85 18.30 6.57
N ARG A 350 30.05 18.36 5.51
CA ARG A 350 29.62 19.62 4.88
C ARG A 350 28.11 19.57 4.56
N GLY A 351 27.50 20.75 4.46
CA GLY A 351 26.14 20.88 3.94
C GLY A 351 26.09 20.66 2.43
N CYS A 352 24.94 20.19 1.97
CA CYS A 352 24.62 20.09 0.54
C CYS A 352 24.29 21.47 -0.05
N HIS A 353 24.19 21.55 -1.38
CA HIS A 353 23.72 22.74 -2.09
C HIS A 353 22.21 22.64 -2.34
N LYS A 354 21.43 23.50 -1.65
CA LYS A 354 20.00 23.63 -1.91
C LYS A 354 19.68 24.91 -2.66
N PHE A 355 18.74 24.81 -3.61
CA PHE A 355 18.20 25.93 -4.38
C PHE A 355 16.72 25.67 -4.66
N PRO A 356 15.92 26.69 -5.02
CA PRO A 356 14.51 26.47 -5.40
C PRO A 356 14.37 25.41 -6.50
N GLY A 357 13.61 24.35 -6.23
CA GLY A 357 13.47 23.20 -7.14
C GLY A 357 14.55 22.11 -7.03
N SER A 358 15.47 22.17 -6.04
CA SER A 358 16.53 21.17 -5.85
C SER A 358 15.97 19.75 -5.66
N ARG A 359 14.81 19.58 -4.98
CA ARG A 359 14.14 18.28 -4.82
C ARG A 359 13.84 17.63 -6.18
N LEU A 360 13.23 18.38 -7.09
CA LEU A 360 12.93 17.89 -8.44
C LEU A 360 14.20 17.62 -9.25
N ALA A 361 15.21 18.51 -9.18
CA ALA A 361 16.47 18.35 -9.87
C ALA A 361 17.23 17.11 -9.40
N ASN A 362 17.34 16.90 -8.08
CA ASN A 362 17.99 15.73 -7.48
C ASN A 362 17.23 14.43 -7.78
N THR A 363 15.91 14.45 -7.75
CA THR A 363 15.10 13.30 -8.15
C THR A 363 15.36 12.94 -9.62
N ARG A 364 15.39 13.92 -10.52
CA ARG A 364 15.73 13.70 -11.93
C ARG A 364 17.16 13.18 -12.12
N LYS A 365 18.12 13.64 -11.32
CA LYS A 365 19.50 13.14 -11.31
C LYS A 365 19.54 11.65 -10.98
N ILE A 366 18.89 11.23 -9.86
CA ILE A 366 18.87 9.83 -9.44
C ILE A 366 18.14 8.93 -10.45
N LYS A 367 17.11 9.43 -11.10
CA LYS A 367 16.40 8.70 -12.16
C LYS A 367 17.23 8.39 -13.41
N ARG A 368 18.39 9.05 -13.59
CA ARG A 368 19.31 8.76 -14.70
C ARG A 368 20.18 7.52 -14.49
N PHE A 369 20.25 6.99 -13.26
CA PHE A 369 20.87 5.70 -13.06
C PHE A 369 20.08 4.60 -13.75
N HIS A 370 20.79 3.70 -14.44
CA HIS A 370 20.16 2.56 -15.11
C HIS A 370 19.64 1.54 -14.11
N LYS A 371 20.34 1.37 -12.98
CA LYS A 371 19.94 0.53 -11.85
C LYS A 371 20.28 1.19 -10.52
N ILE A 372 19.43 0.97 -9.54
CA ILE A 372 19.66 1.33 -8.14
C ILE A 372 19.53 0.06 -7.34
N ILE A 373 20.67 -0.46 -6.88
CA ILE A 373 20.79 -1.79 -6.26
C ILE A 373 21.03 -1.60 -4.76
N CYS A 374 20.10 -2.06 -3.95
CA CYS A 374 20.16 -1.93 -2.50
C CYS A 374 20.53 -3.27 -1.83
N SER A 375 21.42 -3.19 -0.86
CA SER A 375 21.72 -4.34 -0.01
C SER A 375 20.51 -4.76 0.83
N PRO A 376 20.25 -6.07 1.01
CA PRO A 376 19.19 -6.54 1.92
C PRO A 376 19.43 -6.12 3.38
N ASN A 377 20.65 -5.68 3.75
CA ASN A 377 20.98 -5.17 5.08
C ASN A 377 20.58 -3.69 5.28
N CYS A 378 19.86 -3.09 4.33
CA CYS A 378 19.34 -1.72 4.40
C CYS A 378 17.80 -1.73 4.39
N PRO A 379 17.12 -2.27 5.42
CA PRO A 379 15.67 -2.48 5.42
C PRO A 379 14.86 -1.20 5.33
N ASN A 380 15.35 -0.09 5.92
CA ASN A 380 14.63 1.19 5.88
C ASN A 380 14.72 1.84 4.50
N THR A 381 15.90 1.82 3.87
CA THR A 381 16.07 2.27 2.49
C THR A 381 15.23 1.43 1.52
N ILE A 382 15.19 0.10 1.72
CA ILE A 382 14.33 -0.79 0.91
C ILE A 382 12.87 -0.40 1.08
N ARG A 383 12.40 -0.20 2.32
CA ARG A 383 11.02 0.21 2.59
C ARG A 383 10.69 1.53 1.90
N GLU A 384 11.50 2.57 2.08
CA GLU A 384 11.25 3.88 1.48
C GLU A 384 11.28 3.82 -0.05
N LEU A 385 12.36 3.31 -0.66
CA LEU A 385 12.53 3.39 -2.11
C LEU A 385 11.60 2.45 -2.89
N SER A 386 11.23 1.30 -2.33
CA SER A 386 10.28 0.38 -2.98
C SER A 386 8.84 0.91 -2.95
N THR A 387 8.47 1.75 -1.97
CA THR A 387 7.12 2.31 -1.82
C THR A 387 7.02 3.78 -2.24
N LEU A 388 8.11 4.38 -2.71
CA LEU A 388 8.18 5.80 -3.08
C LEU A 388 7.41 6.06 -4.38
N ILE A 389 6.30 6.76 -4.28
CA ILE A 389 5.49 7.21 -5.40
C ILE A 389 5.30 8.72 -5.35
N TYR A 390 4.99 9.33 -6.49
CA TYR A 390 4.63 10.73 -6.53
C TYR A 390 3.29 10.96 -5.83
N ALA A 391 3.18 12.04 -5.06
CA ALA A 391 1.90 12.52 -4.56
C ALA A 391 0.99 12.90 -5.74
N LYS A 392 -0.32 12.89 -5.50
CA LYS A 392 -1.32 13.18 -6.53
C LYS A 392 -2.08 14.46 -6.21
N ASP A 393 -2.44 15.21 -7.23
CA ASP A 393 -3.34 16.35 -7.10
C ASP A 393 -4.83 15.90 -6.99
N LYS A 394 -5.74 16.86 -6.86
CA LYS A 394 -7.18 16.59 -6.79
C LYS A 394 -7.76 15.92 -8.04
N GLN A 395 -7.04 15.93 -9.15
CA GLN A 395 -7.38 15.28 -10.42
C GLN A 395 -6.60 13.98 -10.66
N ASP A 396 -6.02 13.40 -9.60
CA ASP A 396 -5.23 12.15 -9.62
C ASP A 396 -3.95 12.21 -10.49
N ARG A 397 -3.45 13.41 -10.81
CA ARG A 397 -2.22 13.60 -11.59
C ARG A 397 -1.00 13.68 -10.68
N PRO A 398 0.15 13.09 -11.05
CA PRO A 398 1.35 13.09 -10.22
C PRO A 398 1.93 14.50 -10.05
N ILE A 399 2.27 14.84 -8.82
CA ILE A 399 3.00 16.07 -8.44
C ILE A 399 4.48 15.71 -8.31
N TYR A 400 5.29 16.07 -9.30
CA TYR A 400 6.66 15.57 -9.47
C TYR A 400 7.70 16.07 -8.43
N ASP A 401 7.36 16.98 -7.56
CA ASP A 401 8.19 17.48 -6.46
C ASP A 401 7.68 17.06 -5.07
N GLN A 402 6.62 16.25 -5.03
CA GLN A 402 6.02 15.74 -3.80
C GLN A 402 5.88 14.22 -3.84
N PHE A 403 6.01 13.60 -2.66
CA PHE A 403 5.93 12.16 -2.50
C PHE A 403 4.83 11.77 -1.52
N ASN A 404 4.43 10.51 -1.57
CA ASN A 404 3.43 9.92 -0.66
C ASN A 404 3.93 9.78 0.79
N ILE A 405 5.25 9.80 0.98
CA ILE A 405 5.94 9.71 2.28
C ILE A 405 7.01 10.81 2.36
N ASP A 406 7.52 11.08 3.55
CA ASP A 406 8.75 11.85 3.73
C ASP A 406 9.96 10.90 3.74
N PRO A 407 10.74 10.83 2.63
CA PRO A 407 11.72 9.78 2.45
C PRO A 407 13.11 10.20 2.94
N HIS A 408 13.45 9.92 4.19
CA HIS A 408 14.72 10.33 4.82
C HIS A 408 15.95 9.69 4.16
N THR A 409 15.90 8.39 3.85
CA THR A 409 17.03 7.73 3.16
C THR A 409 17.18 8.23 1.73
N PHE A 410 16.09 8.55 1.04
CA PHE A 410 16.15 9.15 -0.29
C PHE A 410 16.72 10.58 -0.26
N SER A 411 16.39 11.36 0.76
CA SER A 411 17.00 12.67 1.01
C SER A 411 18.51 12.53 1.26
N ALA A 412 18.93 11.60 2.10
CA ALA A 412 20.33 11.29 2.33
C ALA A 412 21.08 10.90 1.05
N ILE A 413 20.45 10.13 0.13
CA ILE A 413 21.00 9.80 -1.19
C ILE A 413 21.20 11.07 -2.03
N TRP A 414 20.24 12.01 -2.02
CA TRP A 414 20.41 13.29 -2.74
C TRP A 414 21.63 14.05 -2.25
N TYR A 415 21.81 14.16 -0.92
CA TYR A 415 22.92 14.90 -0.32
C TYR A 415 24.24 14.20 -0.62
N ALA A 416 24.31 12.88 -0.52
CA ALA A 416 25.50 12.12 -0.87
C ALA A 416 25.98 12.41 -2.29
N LEU A 417 25.06 12.52 -3.24
CA LEU A 417 25.33 12.74 -4.67
C LEU A 417 25.36 14.24 -5.06
N ASP A 418 25.44 15.15 -4.11
CA ASP A 418 25.41 16.61 -4.33
C ASP A 418 26.37 17.06 -5.45
N ASN A 419 27.63 16.63 -5.40
CA ASN A 419 28.66 16.97 -6.38
C ASN A 419 28.86 15.93 -7.49
N TYR A 420 28.00 14.91 -7.59
CA TYR A 420 28.08 13.89 -8.63
C TYR A 420 27.06 14.17 -9.73
N GLU A 421 27.51 14.23 -10.99
CA GLU A 421 26.61 14.35 -12.14
C GLU A 421 26.56 13.04 -12.91
N VAL A 422 25.35 12.53 -13.11
CA VAL A 422 25.09 11.38 -14.00
C VAL A 422 25.06 11.88 -15.43
N ALA A 423 26.21 11.91 -16.09
CA ALA A 423 26.32 12.34 -17.47
C ALA A 423 26.18 11.14 -18.43
N ASP A 424 25.22 11.19 -19.32
CA ASP A 424 25.24 10.39 -20.54
C ASP A 424 26.22 11.04 -21.53
N VAL A 425 27.46 10.60 -21.53
CA VAL A 425 28.39 10.96 -22.58
C VAL A 425 28.03 10.11 -23.80
N LYS A 426 27.14 10.60 -24.63
CA LYS A 426 27.08 10.15 -26.03
C LYS A 426 28.37 10.63 -26.68
N GLU A 427 29.30 9.72 -26.98
CA GLU A 427 30.42 10.03 -27.84
C GLU A 427 29.86 10.60 -29.15
N ILE A 428 30.08 11.89 -29.37
CA ILE A 428 29.85 12.50 -30.69
C ILE A 428 30.91 11.89 -31.59
N PRO A 429 30.53 11.17 -32.67
CA PRO A 429 31.51 10.60 -33.57
C PRO A 429 32.38 11.73 -34.12
N ARG A 430 33.70 11.65 -33.93
CA ARG A 430 34.70 12.59 -34.47
C ARG A 430 34.83 12.43 -35.97
N ASN A 431 33.76 12.44 -36.74
CA ASN A 431 33.84 12.39 -38.22
C ASN A 431 32.83 13.34 -38.85
N SER A 432 33.17 14.63 -38.90
CA SER A 432 32.69 15.55 -39.96
C SER A 432 33.45 16.88 -39.94
N ARG A 433 34.80 16.83 -39.91
CA ARG A 433 35.62 17.96 -40.33
C ARG A 433 36.74 17.45 -41.25
N ARG A 434 36.35 17.02 -42.45
CA ARG A 434 37.22 17.03 -43.64
C ARG A 434 36.29 17.21 -44.85
N GLY A 435 36.35 18.41 -45.42
CA GLY A 435 35.69 18.68 -46.70
C GLY A 435 35.13 20.10 -46.78
N ALA A 436 35.99 21.11 -46.78
CA ALA A 436 35.78 22.37 -47.48
C ALA A 436 37.16 23.03 -47.60
N ALA A 437 37.80 22.76 -48.71
CA ALA A 437 38.77 23.64 -49.36
C ALA A 437 38.21 23.99 -50.75
#